data_a2c268db526640b2ae48833ac3b92072
#
_entry.id   a2c268db526640b2ae48833ac3b92072
#
_cell.length_a   1.000
_cell.length_b   1.000
_cell.length_c   1.000
_cell.angle_alpha   90.00
_cell.angle_beta   90.00
_cell.angle_gamma   90.00
#
_symmetry.space_group_name_H-M   'P 1'
#
loop_
_entity.id
_entity.type
_entity.pdbx_description
1 polymer ?
#
loop_
_entity_poly.entity_id
_entity_poly.type
_entity_poly.pdbx_seq_one_letter_code
_entity_poly.pdbx_strand_id
1 'polypeptide(L)'
;MDMTATAPRPKVLIIDDDPSLRRLVQVVFDRDGFDTFLANDGSEGVQRALMNPPNIIILDIMMEGLHGFEVCKMLRANSSLRRTAIIIISGKSYKPDIDKAMQLGADSYVVKPFSPKDLLEIAVKHMKERESRP
;
A
#
# COMPACT_ATOMS: atom_id res chain seq x y z
N MET A 1 30.96 -15.01 5.63
CA MET A 1 30.05 -14.00 6.22
C MET A 1 29.22 -13.36 5.12
N ASP A 2 27.95 -13.32 5.34
CA ASP A 2 27.05 -12.74 4.37
C ASP A 2 26.80 -11.26 4.68
N MET A 3 27.37 -10.39 3.85
CA MET A 3 27.22 -8.94 3.99
C MET A 3 25.85 -8.44 3.60
N THR A 4 25.08 -9.24 2.84
CA THR A 4 23.73 -8.85 2.43
C THR A 4 22.76 -8.87 3.59
N ALA A 5 23.06 -9.62 4.66
CA ALA A 5 22.22 -9.67 5.86
C ALA A 5 22.09 -8.33 6.57
N THR A 6 22.97 -7.36 6.27
CA THR A 6 22.91 -6.05 6.89
C THR A 6 21.91 -5.09 6.23
N ALA A 7 21.49 -5.40 4.99
CA ALA A 7 20.54 -4.55 4.29
C ALA A 7 19.13 -4.74 4.86
N PRO A 8 18.43 -3.64 5.23
CA PRO A 8 17.07 -3.77 5.70
C PRO A 8 16.14 -4.24 4.58
N ARG A 9 15.19 -5.10 4.92
CA ARG A 9 14.18 -5.54 3.97
C ARG A 9 13.14 -4.43 3.79
N PRO A 10 12.64 -4.22 2.57
CA PRO A 10 11.56 -3.27 2.38
C PRO A 10 10.28 -3.76 3.07
N LYS A 11 9.44 -2.82 3.47
CA LYS A 11 8.23 -3.09 4.24
C LYS A 11 7.00 -2.76 3.42
N VAL A 12 5.99 -3.61 3.49
CA VAL A 12 4.69 -3.34 2.92
C VAL A 12 3.61 -3.49 3.98
N LEU A 13 2.72 -2.51 4.03
CA LEU A 13 1.54 -2.54 4.90
C LEU A 13 0.31 -2.77 4.01
N ILE A 14 -0.45 -3.80 4.31
CA ILE A 14 -1.65 -4.18 3.57
C ILE A 14 -2.87 -3.86 4.42
N ILE A 15 -3.68 -2.92 3.97
CA ILE A 15 -4.88 -2.45 4.68
C ILE A 15 -6.10 -2.94 3.91
N ASP A 16 -6.75 -3.97 4.41
CA ASP A 16 -7.89 -4.61 3.76
C ASP A 16 -8.68 -5.38 4.80
N ASP A 17 -10.01 -5.27 4.78
CA ASP A 17 -10.88 -6.00 5.69
C ASP A 17 -11.23 -7.41 5.18
N ASP A 18 -10.84 -7.77 3.97
CA ASP A 18 -11.02 -9.13 3.42
C ASP A 18 -9.80 -9.98 3.75
N PRO A 19 -9.93 -10.98 4.67
CA PRO A 19 -8.80 -11.80 5.06
C PRO A 19 -8.19 -12.60 3.92
N SER A 20 -9.01 -13.05 2.98
CA SER A 20 -8.53 -13.88 1.85
C SER A 20 -7.67 -13.07 0.91
N LEU A 21 -8.11 -11.87 0.55
CA LEU A 21 -7.35 -10.99 -0.33
C LEU A 21 -6.07 -10.51 0.37
N ARG A 22 -6.19 -10.14 1.63
CA ARG A 22 -5.04 -9.71 2.45
C ARG A 22 -3.96 -10.79 2.47
N ARG A 23 -4.38 -12.06 2.67
CA ARG A 23 -3.45 -13.20 2.69
C ARG A 23 -2.79 -13.42 1.34
N LEU A 24 -3.54 -13.32 0.26
CA LEU A 24 -3.02 -13.48 -1.09
C LEU A 24 -1.92 -12.46 -1.38
N VAL A 25 -2.18 -11.21 -1.08
CA VAL A 25 -1.23 -10.12 -1.29
C VAL A 25 0.00 -10.32 -0.40
N GLN A 26 -0.21 -10.71 0.86
CA GLN A 26 0.88 -11.00 1.79
C GLN A 26 1.84 -12.04 1.24
N VAL A 27 1.31 -13.15 0.72
CA VAL A 27 2.16 -14.24 0.19
C VAL A 27 3.03 -13.75 -0.95
N VAL A 28 2.47 -12.93 -1.84
CA VAL A 28 3.21 -12.42 -3.00
C VAL A 28 4.37 -11.53 -2.56
N PHE A 29 4.13 -10.62 -1.63
CA PHE A 29 5.19 -9.72 -1.14
C PHE A 29 6.21 -10.46 -0.27
N ASP A 30 5.78 -11.41 0.56
CA ASP A 30 6.70 -12.22 1.35
C ASP A 30 7.70 -12.96 0.44
N ARG A 31 7.22 -13.53 -0.64
CA ARG A 31 8.07 -14.26 -1.59
C ARG A 31 9.07 -13.36 -2.28
N ASP A 32 8.75 -12.08 -2.43
CA ASP A 32 9.64 -11.12 -3.09
C ASP A 32 10.59 -10.43 -2.09
N GLY A 33 10.65 -10.89 -0.87
CA GLY A 33 11.62 -10.41 0.11
C GLY A 33 11.16 -9.24 0.97
N PHE A 34 9.87 -8.92 0.98
CA PHE A 34 9.32 -7.87 1.83
C PHE A 34 8.99 -8.37 3.22
N ASP A 35 9.14 -7.50 4.21
CA ASP A 35 8.49 -7.67 5.50
C ASP A 35 7.06 -7.16 5.38
N THR A 36 6.09 -8.01 5.69
CA THR A 36 4.69 -7.69 5.51
C THR A 36 3.99 -7.39 6.83
N PHE A 37 3.17 -6.35 6.84
CA PHE A 37 2.37 -5.94 7.97
C PHE A 37 0.92 -5.82 7.51
N LEU A 38 -0.01 -6.20 8.38
CA LEU A 38 -1.42 -6.26 8.05
C LEU A 38 -2.23 -5.34 8.94
N ALA A 39 -3.26 -4.72 8.37
CA ALA A 39 -4.25 -3.96 9.12
C ALA A 39 -5.65 -4.34 8.64
N ASN A 40 -6.57 -4.50 9.58
CA ASN A 40 -7.93 -4.94 9.29
C ASN A 40 -8.86 -3.82 8.84
N ASP A 41 -8.48 -2.59 9.16
CA ASP A 41 -9.29 -1.41 8.83
C ASP A 41 -8.42 -0.17 8.69
N GLY A 42 -9.03 0.92 8.28
CA GLY A 42 -8.32 2.17 8.01
C GLY A 42 -7.66 2.78 9.23
N SER A 43 -8.34 2.73 10.37
CA SER A 43 -7.80 3.30 11.62
C SER A 43 -6.54 2.57 12.06
N GLU A 44 -6.57 1.24 12.07
CA GLU A 44 -5.40 0.43 12.38
C GLU A 44 -4.28 0.68 11.36
N GLY A 45 -4.67 0.80 10.08
CA GLY A 45 -3.70 1.05 9.00
C GLY A 45 -2.94 2.35 9.20
N VAL A 46 -3.64 3.43 9.52
CA VAL A 46 -3.00 4.72 9.78
C VAL A 46 -2.06 4.64 10.96
N GLN A 47 -2.49 4.03 12.06
CA GLN A 47 -1.65 3.87 13.25
C GLN A 47 -0.38 3.09 12.93
N ARG A 48 -0.50 1.95 12.25
CA ARG A 48 0.65 1.12 11.90
C ARG A 48 1.62 1.84 10.98
N ALA A 49 1.09 2.57 9.99
CA ALA A 49 1.93 3.31 9.06
C ALA A 49 2.75 4.39 9.76
N LEU A 50 2.16 5.09 10.71
CA LEU A 50 2.85 6.15 11.45
C LEU A 50 3.86 5.62 12.45
N MET A 51 3.57 4.46 13.07
CA MET A 51 4.50 3.84 14.02
C MET A 51 5.72 3.26 13.34
N ASN A 52 5.56 2.75 12.13
CA ASN A 52 6.63 2.08 11.40
C ASN A 52 6.45 2.35 9.90
N PRO A 53 6.88 3.52 9.41
CA PRO A 53 6.62 3.93 8.03
C PRO A 53 7.07 2.86 7.02
N PRO A 54 6.13 2.33 6.20
CA PRO A 54 6.48 1.32 5.21
C PRO A 54 6.97 1.95 3.91
N ASN A 55 7.55 1.12 3.05
CA ASN A 55 7.93 1.52 1.70
C ASN A 55 6.72 1.54 0.77
N ILE A 56 5.77 0.62 1.01
CA ILE A 56 4.55 0.47 0.20
C ILE A 56 3.35 0.31 1.13
N ILE A 57 2.24 0.95 0.77
CA ILE A 57 0.92 0.69 1.37
C ILE A 57 0.00 0.22 0.27
N ILE A 58 -0.61 -0.96 0.47
CA ILE A 58 -1.69 -1.47 -0.37
C ILE A 58 -2.98 -1.19 0.39
N LEU A 59 -3.87 -0.40 -0.19
CA LEU A 59 -5.06 0.10 0.49
C LEU A 59 -6.31 -0.25 -0.30
N ASP A 60 -7.19 -1.06 0.28
CA ASP A 60 -8.52 -1.29 -0.28
C ASP A 60 -9.39 -0.09 0.06
N ILE A 61 -9.97 0.51 -0.98
CA ILE A 61 -10.79 1.70 -0.82
C ILE A 61 -12.20 1.41 -0.33
N MET A 62 -12.64 0.15 -0.45
CA MET A 62 -14.01 -0.27 -0.15
C MET A 62 -14.12 -1.01 1.18
N MET A 63 -13.51 -0.47 2.22
CA MET A 63 -13.60 -1.04 3.57
C MET A 63 -14.77 -0.44 4.35
N GLU A 64 -15.25 -1.19 5.33
CA GLU A 64 -16.19 -0.67 6.31
C GLU A 64 -15.47 0.27 7.29
N GLY A 65 -16.23 1.20 7.87
CA GLY A 65 -15.69 2.15 8.83
C GLY A 65 -15.04 3.34 8.15
N LEU A 66 -13.80 3.63 8.51
CA LEU A 66 -13.08 4.76 7.93
C LEU A 66 -12.85 4.53 6.44
N HIS A 67 -13.42 5.40 5.62
CA HIS A 67 -13.43 5.25 4.17
C HIS A 67 -12.02 5.32 3.58
N GLY A 68 -11.77 4.50 2.56
CA GLY A 68 -10.44 4.42 1.95
C GLY A 68 -9.90 5.73 1.41
N PHE A 69 -10.77 6.60 0.86
CA PHE A 69 -10.33 7.93 0.42
C PHE A 69 -9.82 8.78 1.58
N GLU A 70 -10.49 8.72 2.72
CA GLU A 70 -10.07 9.45 3.92
C GLU A 70 -8.76 8.91 4.46
N VAL A 71 -8.60 7.58 4.43
CA VAL A 71 -7.35 6.93 4.84
C VAL A 71 -6.20 7.42 3.98
N CYS A 72 -6.39 7.42 2.65
CA CYS A 72 -5.39 7.90 1.71
C CYS A 72 -4.98 9.35 2.01
N LYS A 73 -5.97 10.20 2.23
CA LYS A 73 -5.76 11.62 2.55
C LYS A 73 -4.95 11.77 3.85
N MET A 74 -5.35 11.04 4.89
CA MET A 74 -4.66 11.09 6.19
C MET A 74 -3.21 10.63 6.08
N LEU A 75 -2.97 9.53 5.34
CA LEU A 75 -1.62 9.02 5.15
C LEU A 75 -0.75 10.02 4.42
N ARG A 76 -1.25 10.58 3.32
CA ARG A 76 -0.46 11.48 2.50
C ARG A 76 -0.24 12.85 3.15
N ALA A 77 -1.08 13.24 4.09
CA ALA A 77 -0.90 14.48 4.85
C ALA A 77 0.29 14.41 5.80
N ASN A 78 0.77 13.22 6.13
CA ASN A 78 1.87 13.07 7.08
C ASN A 78 3.20 13.03 6.34
N SER A 79 4.09 13.97 6.68
CA SER A 79 5.39 14.10 6.00
C SER A 79 6.31 12.90 6.19
N SER A 80 6.13 12.11 7.27
CA SER A 80 6.92 10.90 7.48
C SER A 80 6.63 9.82 6.43
N LEU A 81 5.51 9.94 5.71
CA LEU A 81 5.10 9.00 4.67
C LEU A 81 5.30 9.54 3.25
N ARG A 82 6.04 10.64 3.09
CA ARG A 82 6.21 11.23 1.76
C ARG A 82 6.91 10.30 0.77
N ARG A 83 7.72 9.38 1.25
CA ARG A 83 8.43 8.40 0.42
C ARG A 83 7.72 7.06 0.33
N THR A 84 6.59 6.92 0.98
CA THR A 84 5.78 5.71 0.91
C THR A 84 4.95 5.71 -0.36
N ALA A 85 5.03 4.63 -1.14
CA ALA A 85 4.15 4.44 -2.29
C ALA A 85 2.79 3.97 -1.79
N ILE A 86 1.72 4.64 -2.19
CA ILE A 86 0.34 4.25 -1.86
C ILE A 86 -0.33 3.71 -3.10
N ILE A 87 -0.69 2.44 -3.06
CA ILE A 87 -1.36 1.74 -4.16
C ILE A 87 -2.77 1.39 -3.70
N ILE A 88 -3.76 1.98 -4.36
CA ILE A 88 -5.17 1.69 -4.09
C ILE A 88 -5.56 0.42 -4.84
N ILE A 89 -6.33 -0.46 -4.19
CA ILE A 89 -7.00 -1.56 -4.86
C ILE A 89 -8.51 -1.39 -4.67
N SER A 90 -9.29 -1.70 -5.71
CA SER A 90 -10.74 -1.53 -5.66
C SER A 90 -11.44 -2.34 -6.73
N GLY A 91 -12.65 -2.82 -6.43
CA GLY A 91 -13.52 -3.42 -7.43
C GLY A 91 -14.18 -2.42 -8.38
N LYS A 92 -14.04 -1.12 -8.09
CA LYS A 92 -14.66 -0.08 -8.90
C LYS A 92 -13.68 0.49 -9.92
N SER A 93 -14.13 0.56 -11.18
CA SER A 93 -13.35 1.14 -12.28
C SER A 93 -13.86 2.52 -12.71
N TYR A 94 -14.71 3.14 -11.91
CA TYR A 94 -15.32 4.42 -12.18
C TYR A 94 -14.25 5.53 -12.21
N LYS A 95 -14.11 6.20 -13.35
CA LYS A 95 -13.03 7.18 -13.54
C LYS A 95 -13.00 8.30 -12.50
N PRO A 96 -14.15 8.90 -12.08
CA PRO A 96 -14.10 9.91 -11.03
C PRO A 96 -13.53 9.40 -9.71
N ASP A 97 -13.74 8.13 -9.35
CA ASP A 97 -13.16 7.56 -8.15
C ASP A 97 -11.64 7.42 -8.28
N ILE A 98 -11.18 7.00 -9.46
CA ILE A 98 -9.76 6.89 -9.76
C ILE A 98 -9.10 8.26 -9.68
N ASP A 99 -9.70 9.25 -10.32
CA ASP A 99 -9.19 10.63 -10.32
C ASP A 99 -9.13 11.20 -8.90
N LYS A 100 -10.15 10.93 -8.09
CA LYS A 100 -10.20 11.37 -6.70
C LYS A 100 -9.06 10.76 -5.87
N ALA A 101 -8.82 9.46 -6.04
CA ALA A 101 -7.73 8.78 -5.33
C ALA A 101 -6.38 9.39 -5.67
N MET A 102 -6.16 9.65 -6.95
CA MET A 102 -4.90 10.25 -7.41
C MET A 102 -4.73 11.67 -6.88
N GLN A 103 -5.79 12.46 -6.85
CA GLN A 103 -5.77 13.81 -6.28
C GLN A 103 -5.47 13.80 -4.78
N LEU A 104 -5.91 12.76 -4.08
CA LEU A 104 -5.66 12.61 -2.64
C LEU A 104 -4.26 12.08 -2.33
N GLY A 105 -3.47 11.79 -3.35
CA GLY A 105 -2.06 11.45 -3.16
C GLY A 105 -1.71 9.98 -3.38
N ALA A 106 -2.63 9.16 -3.90
CA ALA A 106 -2.29 7.80 -4.30
C ALA A 106 -1.33 7.82 -5.50
N ASP A 107 -0.45 6.84 -5.55
CA ASP A 107 0.49 6.70 -6.67
C ASP A 107 -0.09 5.87 -7.80
N SER A 108 -0.95 4.90 -7.48
CA SER A 108 -1.59 4.07 -8.49
C SER A 108 -2.93 3.54 -7.97
N TYR A 109 -3.77 3.14 -8.91
CA TYR A 109 -5.09 2.58 -8.64
C TYR A 109 -5.24 1.29 -9.46
N VAL A 110 -5.39 0.16 -8.77
CA VAL A 110 -5.47 -1.15 -9.41
C VAL A 110 -6.87 -1.72 -9.23
N VAL A 111 -7.53 -2.03 -10.34
CA VAL A 111 -8.91 -2.52 -10.33
C VAL A 111 -8.94 -4.04 -10.14
N LYS A 112 -9.82 -4.52 -9.26
CA LYS A 112 -10.07 -5.94 -9.06
C LYS A 112 -10.96 -6.49 -10.18
N PRO A 113 -10.77 -7.72 -10.66
CA PRO A 113 -9.71 -8.64 -10.25
C PRO A 113 -8.37 -8.24 -10.87
N PHE A 114 -7.29 -8.47 -10.13
CA PHE A 114 -5.95 -8.16 -10.60
C PHE A 114 -5.05 -9.38 -10.47
N SER A 115 -3.97 -9.41 -11.26
CA SER A 115 -2.93 -10.39 -11.08
C SER A 115 -2.05 -9.98 -9.90
N PRO A 116 -1.82 -10.86 -8.91
CA PRO A 116 -0.93 -10.54 -7.80
C PRO A 116 0.48 -10.13 -8.26
N LYS A 117 0.97 -10.75 -9.32
CA LYS A 117 2.26 -10.40 -9.90
C LYS A 117 2.26 -8.98 -10.45
N ASP A 118 1.19 -8.59 -11.15
CA ASP A 118 1.07 -7.24 -11.69
C ASP A 118 1.00 -6.21 -10.57
N LEU A 119 0.26 -6.50 -9.50
CA LEU A 119 0.21 -5.63 -8.34
C LEU A 119 1.59 -5.42 -7.74
N LEU A 120 2.36 -6.50 -7.58
CA LEU A 120 3.71 -6.43 -7.06
C LEU A 120 4.61 -5.54 -7.94
N GLU A 121 4.57 -5.73 -9.26
CA GLU A 121 5.36 -4.95 -10.21
C GLU A 121 5.02 -3.46 -10.16
N ILE A 122 3.73 -3.13 -10.10
CA ILE A 122 3.26 -1.75 -10.00
C ILE A 122 3.75 -1.13 -8.69
N ALA A 123 3.58 -1.85 -7.59
CA ALA A 123 3.96 -1.36 -6.28
C ALA A 123 5.47 -1.10 -6.18
N VAL A 124 6.28 -2.02 -6.67
CA VAL A 124 7.75 -1.89 -6.66
C VAL A 124 8.19 -0.70 -7.52
N LYS A 125 7.58 -0.52 -8.68
CA LYS A 125 7.89 0.61 -9.56
C LYS A 125 7.66 1.94 -8.83
N HIS A 126 6.51 2.10 -8.21
CA HIS A 126 6.18 3.34 -7.51
C HIS A 126 7.00 3.52 -6.23
N MET A 127 7.34 2.42 -5.55
CA MET A 127 8.26 2.47 -4.42
C MET A 127 9.60 3.09 -4.82
N LYS A 128 10.18 2.62 -5.92
CA LYS A 128 11.46 3.13 -6.40
C LYS A 128 11.38 4.59 -6.81
N GLU A 129 10.29 4.99 -7.44
CA GLU A 129 10.06 6.39 -7.81
C GLU A 129 9.99 7.28 -6.56
N ARG A 130 9.30 6.82 -5.50
CA ARG A 130 9.19 7.57 -4.26
C ARG A 130 10.53 7.68 -3.52
N GLU A 131 11.32 6.62 -3.52
CA GLU A 131 12.63 6.61 -2.88
C GLU A 131 13.60 7.63 -3.49
N SER A 132 13.48 7.89 -4.78
CA SER A 132 14.35 8.83 -5.48
C SER A 132 13.94 10.28 -5.31
N ARG A 133 12.80 10.58 -4.70
CA ARG A 133 12.36 11.95 -4.45
C ARG A 133 13.10 12.55 -3.26
N PRO A 134 13.49 13.81 -3.37
CA PRO A 134 14.15 14.54 -2.26
C PRO A 134 13.23 14.74 -1.06
#